data_c654cc17806b731fb1b82c38a9d55050
#
_entry.id   c654cc17806b731fb1b82c38a9d55050
#
_cell.length_a   1.000
_cell.length_b   1.000
_cell.length_c   1.000
_cell.angle_alpha   90.00
_cell.angle_beta   90.00
_cell.angle_gamma   90.00
#
_symmetry.space_group_name_H-M   'P 1'
#
loop_
_entity.id
_entity.type
_entity.pdbx_description
1 polymer ?
#
loop_
_entity_poly.entity_id
_entity_poly.type
_entity_poly.pdbx_seq_one_letter_code
_entity_poly.pdbx_strand_id
1 'polypeptide(L)' 'MNNYTPTREELLQHGKVIMDTDDMVNGHRLRFRYVVLNHVRFLMKETDNIVQWIVSYEESDRIRHELYGEED' A
#
# COMPACT_ATOMS: atom_id res chain seq x y z
N MET A 1 10.33 -10.03 -16.48
CA MET A 1 9.45 -10.09 -15.72
C MET A 1 8.71 -8.89 -15.52
N ASN A 2 7.58 -8.94 -15.33
CA ASN A 2 6.80 -7.83 -15.22
C ASN A 2 6.64 -7.38 -13.87
N ASN A 3 6.78 -6.12 -13.61
CA ASN A 3 6.51 -5.60 -12.32
C ASN A 3 5.21 -4.83 -12.42
N TYR A 4 4.19 -5.55 -12.70
CA TYR A 4 2.90 -4.93 -12.86
C TYR A 4 2.41 -4.35 -11.54
N THR A 5 2.07 -3.08 -11.55
CA THR A 5 1.48 -2.44 -10.40
C THR A 5 0.07 -2.02 -10.78
N PRO A 6 -0.95 -2.55 -10.12
CA PRO A 6 -2.32 -2.20 -10.46
C PRO A 6 -2.61 -0.76 -10.08
N THR A 7 -3.62 -0.20 -10.70
CA THR A 7 -4.07 1.13 -10.36
C THR A 7 -4.95 1.06 -9.12
N ARG A 8 -5.21 2.22 -8.52
CA ARG A 8 -6.12 2.31 -7.41
C ARG A 8 -7.48 1.73 -7.77
N GLU A 9 -7.96 2.04 -8.97
CA GLU A 9 -9.26 1.59 -9.39
C GLU A 9 -9.32 0.07 -9.52
N GLU A 10 -8.28 -0.53 -10.07
CA GLU A 10 -8.24 -1.98 -10.17
C GLU A 10 -8.24 -2.62 -8.81
N LEU A 11 -7.46 -2.08 -7.87
CA LEU A 11 -7.39 -2.66 -6.54
C LEU A 11 -8.75 -2.57 -5.84
N LEU A 12 -9.41 -1.44 -5.94
CA LEU A 12 -10.66 -1.27 -5.23
C LEU A 12 -11.84 -1.97 -5.90
N GLN A 13 -11.79 -2.12 -7.23
CA GLN A 13 -12.85 -2.83 -7.91
C GLN A 13 -12.72 -4.34 -7.86
N HIS A 14 -11.52 -4.85 -8.01
CA HIS A 14 -11.32 -6.28 -8.16
C HIS A 14 -10.60 -6.92 -6.99
N GLY A 15 -9.98 -6.14 -6.14
CA GLY A 15 -9.25 -6.67 -5.01
C GLY A 15 -10.13 -6.76 -3.78
N LYS A 16 -9.55 -7.34 -2.73
CA LYS A 16 -10.23 -7.43 -1.44
C LYS A 16 -9.42 -6.64 -0.43
N VAL A 17 -10.03 -5.65 0.18
CA VAL A 17 -9.38 -4.82 1.18
C VAL A 17 -9.32 -5.61 2.48
N ILE A 18 -8.12 -5.88 2.98
CA ILE A 18 -7.96 -6.64 4.21
C ILE A 18 -7.51 -5.77 5.38
N MET A 19 -7.11 -4.54 5.12
CA MET A 19 -6.78 -3.60 6.18
C MET A 19 -6.98 -2.20 5.63
N ASP A 20 -7.52 -1.32 6.45
CA ASP A 20 -7.81 0.04 6.02
C ASP A 20 -7.68 0.93 7.26
N THR A 21 -6.68 1.79 7.29
CA THR A 21 -6.53 2.74 8.37
C THR A 21 -6.65 4.16 7.81
N ASP A 22 -7.20 5.06 8.59
CA ASP A 22 -7.50 6.39 8.13
C ASP A 22 -7.27 7.33 9.30
N ASP A 23 -6.21 8.10 9.25
CA ASP A 23 -5.82 8.96 10.36
C ASP A 23 -5.54 10.38 9.89
N MET A 24 -5.64 11.32 10.82
CA MET A 24 -5.25 12.69 10.54
C MET A 24 -3.87 12.91 11.14
N VAL A 25 -2.92 13.33 10.30
CA VAL A 25 -1.57 13.58 10.74
C VAL A 25 -1.16 14.96 10.24
N ASN A 26 -0.84 15.87 11.15
CA ASN A 26 -0.43 17.23 10.80
C ASN A 26 -1.39 17.91 9.85
N GLY A 27 -2.68 17.70 10.06
CA GLY A 27 -3.68 18.36 9.24
C GLY A 27 -3.96 17.67 7.92
N HIS A 28 -3.30 16.55 7.66
CA HIS A 28 -3.52 15.81 6.41
C HIS A 28 -4.14 14.46 6.71
N ARG A 29 -5.00 14.01 5.82
CA ARG A 29 -5.65 12.73 5.98
C ARG A 29 -4.76 11.66 5.38
N LEU A 30 -4.28 10.75 6.21
CA LEU A 30 -3.37 9.71 5.79
C LEU A 30 -4.08 8.38 5.84
N ARG A 31 -4.06 7.65 4.75
CA ARG A 31 -4.78 6.40 4.66
C ARG A 31 -3.91 5.32 4.07
N PHE A 32 -3.90 4.16 4.74
CA PHE A 32 -3.18 3.00 4.24
C PHE A 32 -4.17 1.86 4.07
N ARG A 33 -4.07 1.15 2.98
CA ARG A 33 -4.89 -0.04 2.77
C ARG A 33 -4.03 -1.16 2.27
N TYR A 34 -4.29 -2.38 2.78
CA TYR A 34 -3.75 -3.58 2.18
C TYR A 34 -4.87 -4.19 1.36
N VAL A 35 -4.58 -4.48 0.12
CA VAL A 35 -5.58 -5.04 -0.81
C VAL A 35 -4.98 -6.26 -1.48
N VAL A 36 -5.72 -7.36 -1.51
CA VAL A 36 -5.30 -8.59 -2.18
C VAL A 36 -5.92 -8.61 -3.56
N LEU A 37 -5.09 -8.76 -4.58
CA LEU A 37 -5.55 -8.86 -5.95
C LEU A 37 -4.77 -9.99 -6.62
N ASN A 38 -5.47 -10.99 -7.13
CA ASN A 38 -4.86 -12.15 -7.79
C ASN A 38 -3.81 -12.80 -6.90
N HIS A 39 -4.17 -12.99 -5.63
CA HIS A 39 -3.30 -13.65 -4.64
C HIS A 39 -2.06 -12.86 -4.27
N VAL A 40 -1.99 -11.61 -4.67
CA VAL A 40 -0.86 -10.75 -4.32
C VAL A 40 -1.37 -9.63 -3.44
N ARG A 41 -0.66 -9.35 -2.34
CA ARG A 41 -1.04 -8.26 -1.45
C ARG A 41 -0.32 -6.99 -1.86
N PHE A 42 -1.06 -5.91 -1.90
CA PHE A 42 -0.50 -4.60 -2.22
C PHE A 42 -0.79 -3.63 -1.08
N LEU A 43 0.16 -2.74 -0.83
CA LEU A 43 -0.04 -1.67 0.14
C LEU A 43 -0.20 -0.37 -0.62
N MET A 44 -1.28 0.35 -0.35
CA MET A 44 -1.58 1.61 -1.00
C MET A 44 -1.59 2.71 0.04
N LYS A 45 -0.85 3.78 -0.22
CA LYS A 45 -0.84 4.95 0.65
C LYS A 45 -1.49 6.11 -0.06
N GLU A 46 -2.44 6.75 0.60
CA GLU A 46 -3.11 7.94 0.08
C GLU A 46 -2.96 9.08 1.08
N THR A 47 -2.77 10.29 0.59
CA THR A 47 -2.76 11.48 1.42
C THR A 47 -3.77 12.45 0.82
N ASP A 48 -4.75 12.86 1.62
CA ASP A 48 -5.82 13.78 1.18
C ASP A 48 -6.49 13.24 -0.08
N ASN A 49 -6.74 11.93 -0.10
CA ASN A 49 -7.41 11.23 -1.20
C ASN A 49 -6.59 11.16 -2.50
N ILE A 50 -5.29 11.42 -2.41
CA ILE A 50 -4.42 11.30 -3.57
C ILE A 50 -3.45 10.15 -3.33
N VAL A 51 -3.37 9.23 -4.27
CA VAL A 51 -2.49 8.08 -4.16
C VAL A 51 -1.04 8.55 -4.20
N GLN A 52 -0.29 8.21 -3.17
CA GLN A 52 1.13 8.52 -3.13
C GLN A 52 1.93 7.39 -3.75
N TRP A 53 1.59 6.17 -3.45
CA TRP A 53 2.24 5.02 -4.05
C TRP A 53 1.44 3.75 -3.77
N ILE A 54 1.70 2.76 -4.61
CA ILE A 54 1.15 1.41 -4.47
C ILE A 54 2.31 0.47 -4.68
N VAL A 55 2.60 -0.38 -3.71
CA VAL A 55 3.69 -1.34 -3.80
C VAL A 55 3.21 -2.70 -3.33
N SER A 56 3.87 -3.76 -3.78
CA SER A 56 3.53 -5.08 -3.29
C SER A 56 3.93 -5.19 -1.83
N TYR A 57 3.34 -6.12 -1.12
CA TYR A 57 3.66 -6.30 0.30
C TYR A 57 5.14 -6.66 0.45
N GLU A 58 5.66 -7.49 -0.44
CA GLU A 58 7.06 -7.87 -0.39
C GLU A 58 7.97 -6.66 -0.60
N GLU A 59 7.57 -5.78 -1.49
CA GLU A 59 8.35 -4.58 -1.74
C GLU A 59 8.32 -3.66 -0.52
N SER A 60 7.17 -3.50 0.10
CA SER A 60 7.06 -2.64 1.27
C SER A 60 7.87 -3.20 2.44
N ASP A 61 7.92 -4.52 2.57
CA ASP A 61 8.68 -5.15 3.62
C ASP A 61 10.17 -4.93 3.40
N ARG A 62 10.63 -5.04 2.17
CA ARG A 62 12.01 -4.79 1.85
C ARG A 62 12.41 -3.35 2.12
N ILE A 63 11.53 -2.43 1.79
CA ILE A 63 11.79 -1.01 2.05
C ILE A 63 11.92 -0.76 3.55
N ARG A 64 11.08 -1.38 4.35
CA ARG A 64 11.17 -1.21 5.80
C ARG A 64 12.48 -1.74 6.33
N HIS A 65 12.95 -2.87 5.82
CA HIS A 65 14.23 -3.39 6.25
C HIS A 65 15.36 -2.44 5.91
N GLU A 66 15.32 -1.86 4.73
CA GLU A 66 16.37 -0.93 4.34
C GLU A 66 16.34 0.35 5.16
N LEU A 67 15.15 0.87 5.42
CA LEU A 67 15.04 2.11 6.14
C LEU A 67 15.36 1.98 7.62
N TYR A 68 14.99 0.88 8.24
CA TYR A 68 15.15 0.74 9.67
C TYR A 68 16.28 -0.19 10.10
N GLY A 69 17.05 -0.66 9.15
CA GLY A 69 18.19 -1.51 9.49
C GLY A 69 17.81 -2.67 10.33
N GLU A 70 16.78 -3.35 9.99
CA GLU A 70 16.28 -4.37 10.73
C GLU A 70 17.17 -5.36 11.13
N GLU A 71 17.27 -5.83 12.11
CA GLU A 71 18.11 -6.72 12.47
C GLU A 71 17.63 -7.72 13.07
N ASP A 72 17.51 -8.49 13.08
CA ASP A 72 16.97 -9.51 13.52
C ASP A 72 17.09 -10.00 14.03
#